data_c8002619cfd55ccf13f17715b30bfcaf
#
_entry.id   c8002619cfd55ccf13f17715b30bfcaf
#
_cell.length_a   1.000
_cell.length_b   1.000
_cell.length_c   1.000
_cell.angle_alpha   90.00
_cell.angle_beta   90.00
_cell.angle_gamma   90.00
#
_symmetry.space_group_name_H-M   'P 1'
#
loop_
_entity.id
_entity.type
_entity.pdbx_description
1 polymer ?
#
loop_
_entity_poly.entity_id
_entity_poly.type
_entity_poly.pdbx_seq_one_letter_code
_entity_poly.pdbx_strand_id
1 'polypeptide(L)'
;MSSRKKNIIESVERFFNMYFRFLFDGGITEYEDDSEYAPSGCVSFMTIHQSKGMEFPMVIVDSLNGTPRSSGNHLLEEIENKYFHRKVFETREDIKFFDFWRLYYTAFSRVQNLLVLSCCEKKGRGATPSKYFEECYEKLPDYEDVNLSEITLEKVKPVNIKDTYSFTSHIALYENCALQYKFFKELGFTQVRVGATLFGTLVHETIEDIHRAAMRHEEQTIVPETIREWFDTNYMTLSKCEHSYLGQPQIEAAYKQVLRYVERNQSDWSRIQDAEVEVSLVKPDYILLGKVDLIRGEGDTVEIVDFKSEKKPDVLIETAEMNRYRRQLEVYAHLIEEKTGKKVSKMHLYYTGEDNGVPTVTFNKSTEMIDKTIKEFDAVVEKIQRKDFSGRAKDKNLCANCDMRHYCRRKGDC
;
A
#
# COMPACT_ATOMS: atom_id res chain seq x y z
N MET A 1 -17.35 53.36 3.40
CA MET A 1 -17.78 52.05 2.83
C MET A 1 -18.72 51.40 3.83
N SER A 2 -19.95 51.06 3.41
CA SER A 2 -20.96 50.45 4.30
C SER A 2 -20.46 49.10 4.84
N SER A 3 -20.72 48.84 6.13
CA SER A 3 -20.35 47.57 6.81
C SER A 3 -20.79 46.33 6.03
N ARG A 4 -21.90 46.45 5.30
CA ARG A 4 -22.44 45.37 4.44
C ARG A 4 -21.55 45.03 3.23
N LYS A 5 -20.84 46.03 2.62
CA LYS A 5 -19.89 45.78 1.54
C LYS A 5 -18.62 45.10 2.06
N LYS A 6 -18.18 45.44 3.26
CA LYS A 6 -17.02 44.82 3.90
C LYS A 6 -17.28 43.33 4.17
N ASN A 7 -18.45 43.00 4.72
CA ASN A 7 -18.84 41.60 4.98
C ASN A 7 -18.98 40.75 3.70
N ILE A 8 -19.41 41.37 2.60
CA ILE A 8 -19.50 40.64 1.31
C ILE A 8 -18.10 40.32 0.76
N ILE A 9 -17.19 41.32 0.82
CA ILE A 9 -15.80 41.09 0.35
C ILE A 9 -15.12 40.01 1.20
N GLU A 10 -15.22 40.08 2.54
CA GLU A 10 -14.68 39.05 3.43
C GLU A 10 -15.29 37.68 3.18
N SER A 11 -16.58 37.59 2.85
CA SER A 11 -17.24 36.34 2.52
C SER A 11 -16.78 35.78 1.19
N VAL A 12 -16.57 36.62 0.18
CA VAL A 12 -16.03 36.22 -1.13
C VAL A 12 -14.58 35.78 -1.03
N GLU A 13 -13.75 36.52 -0.26
CA GLU A 13 -12.36 36.12 0.00
C GLU A 13 -12.28 34.79 0.77
N ARG A 14 -13.15 34.61 1.76
CA ARG A 14 -13.22 33.34 2.52
C ARG A 14 -13.68 32.21 1.62
N PHE A 15 -14.70 32.41 0.77
CA PHE A 15 -15.15 31.42 -0.20
C PHE A 15 -14.04 31.06 -1.21
N PHE A 16 -13.34 32.08 -1.75
CA PHE A 16 -12.21 31.87 -2.64
C PHE A 16 -11.09 31.09 -1.95
N ASN A 17 -10.68 31.48 -0.75
CA ASN A 17 -9.60 30.84 -0.03
C ASN A 17 -9.96 29.45 0.52
N MET A 18 -11.23 29.19 0.88
CA MET A 18 -11.64 27.88 1.38
C MET A 18 -11.97 26.87 0.27
N TYR A 19 -12.53 27.33 -0.86
CA TYR A 19 -12.97 26.43 -1.92
C TYR A 19 -12.07 26.44 -3.14
N PHE A 20 -11.81 27.60 -3.72
CA PHE A 20 -11.01 27.67 -4.94
C PHE A 20 -9.52 27.46 -4.69
N ARG A 21 -9.00 28.00 -3.61
CA ARG A 21 -7.60 27.77 -3.24
C ARG A 21 -7.37 26.33 -2.80
N PHE A 22 -8.32 25.76 -2.06
CA PHE A 22 -8.28 24.33 -1.70
C PHE A 22 -8.39 23.42 -2.94
N LEU A 23 -9.18 23.80 -3.93
CA LEU A 23 -9.23 23.11 -5.22
C LEU A 23 -7.94 23.29 -6.04
N PHE A 24 -7.29 24.45 -5.93
CA PHE A 24 -6.03 24.76 -6.62
C PHE A 24 -4.78 24.22 -5.92
N ASP A 25 -4.73 24.30 -4.59
CA ASP A 25 -3.52 24.00 -3.82
C ASP A 25 -3.54 22.63 -3.13
N GLY A 26 -4.62 21.86 -3.19
CA GLY A 26 -4.57 20.58 -2.52
C GLY A 26 -5.83 19.73 -2.48
N GLY A 27 -6.94 20.20 -3.02
CA GLY A 27 -8.20 19.45 -2.96
C GLY A 27 -8.51 18.65 -4.20
N ILE A 28 -8.00 19.08 -5.32
CA ILE A 28 -7.84 18.27 -6.50
C ILE A 28 -6.33 18.13 -6.64
N THR A 29 -5.77 17.06 -6.14
CA THR A 29 -4.58 16.52 -6.77
C THR A 29 -4.91 16.59 -8.26
N GLU A 30 -4.15 17.40 -8.99
CA GLU A 30 -4.08 17.22 -10.42
C GLU A 30 -4.08 15.71 -10.61
N TYR A 31 -4.89 15.24 -11.51
CA TYR A 31 -4.97 13.85 -11.86
C TYR A 31 -3.54 13.49 -12.31
N GLU A 32 -2.70 13.16 -11.33
CA GLU A 32 -1.39 12.62 -11.59
C GLU A 32 -1.70 11.27 -12.20
N ASP A 33 -1.67 11.24 -13.51
CA ASP A 33 -1.65 10.00 -14.24
C ASP A 33 -0.35 9.32 -13.83
N ASP A 34 -0.44 8.43 -12.86
CA ASP A 34 0.69 7.64 -12.35
C ASP A 34 1.44 6.94 -13.49
N SER A 35 0.81 6.79 -14.66
CA SER A 35 1.40 6.21 -15.85
C SER A 35 2.37 7.16 -16.60
N GLU A 36 2.34 8.47 -16.34
CA GLU A 36 3.17 9.46 -17.03
C GLU A 36 3.97 10.38 -16.08
N TYR A 37 4.34 9.91 -14.91
CA TYR A 37 5.10 10.70 -13.92
C TYR A 37 6.41 11.29 -14.45
N ALA A 38 6.98 10.67 -15.50
CA ALA A 38 8.15 11.12 -16.19
C ALA A 38 8.07 10.76 -17.69
N PRO A 39 7.25 11.48 -18.50
CA PRO A 39 7.08 11.17 -19.90
C PRO A 39 8.40 11.26 -20.64
N SER A 40 8.63 10.35 -21.59
CA SER A 40 9.83 10.31 -22.42
C SER A 40 9.96 11.61 -23.23
N GLY A 41 11.15 12.20 -23.24
CA GLY A 41 11.44 13.45 -23.95
C GLY A 41 11.10 14.73 -23.18
N CYS A 42 10.69 14.63 -21.92
CA CYS A 42 10.43 15.76 -21.04
C CYS A 42 11.45 15.84 -19.90
N VAL A 43 11.65 17.05 -19.37
CA VAL A 43 12.40 17.28 -18.14
C VAL A 43 11.40 17.32 -17.01
N SER A 44 11.53 16.39 -16.06
CA SER A 44 10.63 16.29 -14.91
C SER A 44 11.23 17.00 -13.70
N PHE A 45 10.44 17.87 -13.08
CA PHE A 45 10.79 18.50 -11.81
C PHE A 45 10.02 17.82 -10.70
N MET A 46 10.74 17.31 -9.71
CA MET A 46 10.12 16.58 -8.61
C MET A 46 10.92 16.71 -7.32
N THR A 47 10.29 16.39 -6.20
CA THR A 47 11.01 16.28 -4.93
C THR A 47 11.78 14.95 -4.87
N ILE A 48 12.80 14.89 -4.00
CA ILE A 48 13.54 13.64 -3.79
C ILE A 48 12.63 12.51 -3.32
N HIS A 49 11.59 12.82 -2.53
CA HIS A 49 10.62 11.83 -2.06
C HIS A 49 9.78 11.24 -3.22
N GLN A 50 9.37 12.08 -4.16
CA GLN A 50 8.63 11.64 -5.35
C GLN A 50 9.50 10.78 -6.29
N SER A 51 10.82 11.01 -6.33
CA SER A 51 11.73 10.23 -7.16
C SER A 51 12.04 8.82 -6.61
N LYS A 52 11.51 8.47 -5.44
CA LYS A 52 11.78 7.16 -4.81
C LYS A 52 11.28 6.02 -5.71
N GLY A 53 12.17 5.07 -6.03
CA GLY A 53 11.86 3.96 -6.93
C GLY A 53 12.07 4.22 -8.42
N MET A 54 12.30 5.49 -8.82
CA MET A 54 12.56 5.85 -10.21
C MET A 54 14.06 5.86 -10.51
N GLU A 55 14.42 5.75 -11.79
CA GLU A 55 15.77 5.94 -12.30
C GLU A 55 15.71 6.78 -13.56
N PHE A 56 16.68 7.69 -13.73
CA PHE A 56 16.73 8.61 -14.86
C PHE A 56 18.08 8.56 -15.56
N PRO A 57 18.12 8.75 -16.88
CA PRO A 57 19.37 8.85 -17.62
C PRO A 57 20.31 9.92 -17.07
N MET A 58 19.73 11.07 -16.74
CA MET A 58 20.43 12.21 -16.14
C MET A 58 19.60 12.75 -14.97
N VAL A 59 20.28 13.05 -13.88
CA VAL A 59 19.68 13.67 -12.70
C VAL A 59 20.44 14.95 -12.37
N ILE A 60 19.72 16.04 -12.19
CA ILE A 60 20.26 17.31 -11.71
C ILE A 60 19.76 17.50 -10.28
N VAL A 61 20.65 17.57 -9.32
CA VAL A 61 20.32 17.83 -7.92
C VAL A 61 20.68 19.26 -7.58
N ASP A 62 19.67 20.13 -7.48
CA ASP A 62 19.83 21.57 -7.24
C ASP A 62 19.52 21.94 -5.78
N SER A 63 20.24 21.35 -4.83
CA SER A 63 20.00 21.63 -3.41
C SER A 63 21.23 21.41 -2.52
N LEU A 64 22.44 21.57 -3.06
CA LEU A 64 23.67 21.34 -2.31
C LEU A 64 23.95 22.41 -1.24
N ASN A 65 23.10 23.39 -1.11
CA ASN A 65 23.08 24.34 0.00
C ASN A 65 22.32 23.82 1.24
N GLY A 66 21.73 22.63 1.15
CA GLY A 66 20.96 21.98 2.22
C GLY A 66 21.80 21.69 3.46
N THR A 67 21.15 21.76 4.61
CA THR A 67 21.74 21.41 5.91
C THR A 67 20.80 20.52 6.69
N PRO A 68 21.29 19.61 7.56
CA PRO A 68 20.45 18.78 8.39
C PRO A 68 19.49 19.61 9.26
N ARG A 69 18.22 19.30 9.18
CA ARG A 69 17.16 19.98 9.94
C ARG A 69 16.52 19.00 10.91
N SER A 70 16.29 19.44 12.15
CA SER A 70 15.50 18.68 13.10
C SER A 70 14.02 18.81 12.72
N SER A 71 13.33 17.70 12.58
CA SER A 71 11.87 17.70 12.50
C SER A 71 11.33 17.89 13.92
N GLY A 72 11.09 19.14 14.32
CA GLY A 72 10.70 19.50 15.66
C GLY A 72 9.29 19.08 16.08
N ASN A 73 8.94 17.81 15.91
CA ASN A 73 7.64 17.30 16.33
C ASN A 73 7.76 16.69 17.74
N HIS A 74 7.84 17.56 18.74
CA HIS A 74 7.98 17.22 20.16
C HIS A 74 6.89 16.24 20.65
N LEU A 75 5.69 16.32 20.05
CA LEU A 75 4.57 15.44 20.38
C LEU A 75 4.80 13.99 19.93
N LEU A 76 5.34 13.80 18.73
CA LEU A 76 5.73 12.47 18.23
C LEU A 76 6.84 11.86 19.10
N GLU A 77 7.79 12.66 19.51
CA GLU A 77 8.87 12.23 20.40
C GLU A 77 8.35 11.75 21.77
N GLU A 78 7.35 12.42 22.32
CA GLU A 78 6.71 12.00 23.57
C GLU A 78 5.92 10.72 23.41
N ILE A 79 5.20 10.57 22.30
CA ILE A 79 4.43 9.33 21.98
C ILE A 79 5.39 8.16 21.77
N GLU A 80 6.44 8.35 21.00
CA GLU A 80 7.45 7.31 20.77
C GLU A 80 8.10 6.86 22.08
N ASN A 81 8.47 7.80 22.94
CA ASN A 81 9.05 7.47 24.25
C ASN A 81 8.12 6.68 25.16
N LYS A 82 6.84 6.95 25.07
CA LYS A 82 5.85 6.36 25.97
C LYS A 82 5.38 4.97 25.50
N TYR A 83 5.34 4.77 24.18
CA TYR A 83 4.69 3.59 23.58
C TYR A 83 5.63 2.70 22.76
N PHE A 84 6.78 3.20 22.32
CA PHE A 84 7.72 2.40 21.53
C PHE A 84 8.98 2.07 22.32
N HIS A 85 9.02 0.90 22.93
CA HIS A 85 10.22 0.40 23.65
C HIS A 85 11.24 -0.27 22.71
N ARG A 86 11.31 0.16 21.43
CA ARG A 86 12.34 -0.34 20.52
C ARG A 86 13.70 0.22 20.91
N LYS A 87 14.76 -0.61 20.91
CA LYS A 87 16.14 -0.14 20.94
C LYS A 87 16.31 0.83 19.77
N VAL A 88 16.51 2.09 20.06
CA VAL A 88 16.77 3.12 19.07
C VAL A 88 18.13 2.80 18.45
N PHE A 89 18.13 2.39 17.17
CA PHE A 89 19.37 2.13 16.42
C PHE A 89 20.12 3.42 16.13
N GLU A 90 19.42 4.55 16.02
CA GLU A 90 19.94 5.88 15.76
C GLU A 90 19.65 6.78 16.97
N THR A 91 20.67 7.51 17.41
CA THR A 91 20.48 8.47 18.51
C THR A 91 19.64 9.63 18.01
N ARG A 92 18.81 10.20 18.87
CA ARG A 92 17.96 11.35 18.53
C ARG A 92 18.74 12.57 18.06
N GLU A 93 19.90 12.77 18.65
CA GLU A 93 20.79 13.88 18.30
C GLU A 93 21.29 13.78 16.86
N ASP A 94 21.46 12.54 16.39
CA ASP A 94 22.07 12.23 15.09
C ASP A 94 21.01 11.95 13.99
N ILE A 95 19.74 11.69 14.34
CA ILE A 95 18.70 11.31 13.38
C ILE A 95 18.58 12.31 12.22
N LYS A 96 18.72 13.62 12.48
CA LYS A 96 18.71 14.67 11.47
C LYS A 96 19.82 14.50 10.42
N PHE A 97 20.97 13.97 10.82
CA PHE A 97 22.09 13.71 9.92
C PHE A 97 21.82 12.44 9.10
N PHE A 98 21.29 11.40 9.73
CA PHE A 98 20.92 10.18 9.01
C PHE A 98 19.83 10.45 7.97
N ASP A 99 18.80 11.20 8.32
CA ASP A 99 17.71 11.56 7.41
C ASP A 99 18.23 12.44 6.26
N PHE A 100 19.09 13.40 6.57
CA PHE A 100 19.74 14.22 5.57
C PHE A 100 20.53 13.38 4.56
N TRP A 101 21.38 12.46 5.03
CA TRP A 101 22.17 11.63 4.15
C TRP A 101 21.35 10.59 3.39
N ARG A 102 20.32 10.02 3.99
CA ARG A 102 19.37 9.14 3.30
C ARG A 102 18.67 9.85 2.14
N LEU A 103 18.29 11.10 2.37
CA LEU A 103 17.65 11.92 1.34
C LEU A 103 18.58 12.12 0.14
N TYR A 104 19.82 12.58 0.37
CA TYR A 104 20.78 12.77 -0.71
C TYR A 104 21.24 11.45 -1.34
N TYR A 105 21.41 10.40 -0.56
CA TYR A 105 21.66 9.08 -1.11
C TYR A 105 20.54 8.64 -2.07
N THR A 106 19.29 8.88 -1.68
CA THR A 106 18.15 8.61 -2.55
C THR A 106 18.24 9.41 -3.84
N ALA A 107 18.53 10.72 -3.77
CA ALA A 107 18.66 11.56 -4.96
C ALA A 107 19.78 11.09 -5.89
N PHE A 108 20.96 10.86 -5.34
CA PHE A 108 22.15 10.47 -6.11
C PHE A 108 22.02 9.07 -6.73
N SER A 109 21.30 8.17 -6.07
CA SER A 109 21.07 6.82 -6.58
C SER A 109 20.00 6.73 -7.68
N ARG A 110 19.39 7.84 -8.06
CA ARG A 110 18.39 7.88 -9.16
C ARG A 110 19.01 7.97 -10.54
N VAL A 111 20.30 8.27 -10.63
CA VAL A 111 20.98 8.45 -11.90
C VAL A 111 21.43 7.11 -12.50
N GLN A 112 21.28 6.99 -13.81
CA GLN A 112 21.80 5.87 -14.60
C GLN A 112 23.14 6.22 -15.27
N ASN A 113 23.27 7.43 -15.82
CA ASN A 113 24.45 7.82 -16.61
C ASN A 113 25.15 9.08 -16.09
N LEU A 114 24.42 10.18 -15.89
CA LEU A 114 24.99 11.48 -15.59
C LEU A 114 24.34 12.14 -14.40
N LEU A 115 25.10 12.35 -13.32
CA LEU A 115 24.69 13.14 -12.16
C LEU A 115 25.30 14.54 -12.27
N VAL A 116 24.43 15.55 -12.27
CA VAL A 116 24.83 16.96 -12.22
C VAL A 116 24.46 17.50 -10.85
N LEU A 117 25.44 18.10 -10.18
CA LEU A 117 25.26 18.71 -8.87
C LEU A 117 25.30 20.23 -9.03
N SER A 118 24.27 20.92 -8.53
CA SER A 118 24.21 22.37 -8.60
C SER A 118 23.79 23.00 -7.28
N CYS A 119 24.14 24.27 -7.10
CA CYS A 119 23.70 25.08 -6.00
C CYS A 119 23.65 26.57 -6.38
N CYS A 120 22.74 27.30 -5.76
CA CYS A 120 22.69 28.75 -5.97
C CYS A 120 23.84 29.45 -5.29
N GLU A 121 24.66 30.20 -6.01
CA GLU A 121 25.61 31.12 -5.43
C GLU A 121 24.89 32.30 -4.79
N LYS A 122 25.04 32.48 -3.49
CA LYS A 122 24.58 33.69 -2.79
C LYS A 122 25.75 34.65 -2.64
N LYS A 123 25.64 35.84 -3.21
CA LYS A 123 26.53 36.97 -2.87
C LYS A 123 26.23 37.42 -1.45
N GLY A 124 27.02 36.97 -0.45
CA GLY A 124 26.85 37.35 0.95
C GLY A 124 27.10 36.21 1.94
N ARG A 125 26.78 36.41 3.22
CA ARG A 125 26.96 35.41 4.29
C ARG A 125 26.10 34.16 4.06
N GLY A 126 26.66 33.19 3.44
CA GLY A 126 26.05 31.88 3.21
C GLY A 126 26.91 31.16 2.18
N ALA A 127 27.89 30.38 2.64
CA ALA A 127 28.68 29.55 1.77
C ALA A 127 27.75 28.58 1.02
N THR A 128 27.85 28.61 -0.27
CA THR A 128 27.24 27.62 -1.16
C THR A 128 28.37 27.00 -1.99
N PRO A 129 28.52 25.69 -1.97
CA PRO A 129 27.68 24.67 -1.30
C PRO A 129 27.80 24.69 0.22
N SER A 130 26.89 23.96 0.90
CA SER A 130 27.03 23.78 2.34
C SER A 130 28.26 22.95 2.67
N LYS A 131 28.79 23.09 3.88
CA LYS A 131 29.97 22.36 4.37
C LYS A 131 29.91 20.84 4.17
N TYR A 132 28.73 20.28 3.99
CA TYR A 132 28.53 18.85 3.76
C TYR A 132 28.86 18.42 2.33
N PHE A 133 28.95 19.37 1.40
CA PHE A 133 29.22 19.13 -0.02
C PHE A 133 30.45 19.88 -0.57
N GLU A 134 31.21 20.56 0.31
CA GLU A 134 32.45 21.26 -0.08
C GLU A 134 33.42 20.32 -0.82
N GLU A 135 33.58 19.11 -0.31
CA GLU A 135 34.49 18.13 -0.92
C GLU A 135 34.01 17.72 -2.34
N CYS A 136 32.69 17.62 -2.56
CA CYS A 136 32.17 17.37 -3.90
C CYS A 136 32.44 18.56 -4.83
N TYR A 137 32.28 19.77 -4.35
CA TYR A 137 32.48 20.98 -5.12
C TYR A 137 33.99 21.15 -5.50
N GLU A 138 34.89 20.83 -4.60
CA GLU A 138 36.34 20.95 -4.83
C GLU A 138 36.92 19.85 -5.75
N LYS A 139 36.34 18.66 -5.72
CA LYS A 139 36.88 17.48 -6.41
C LYS A 139 36.21 17.16 -7.74
N LEU A 140 34.99 17.62 -7.96
CA LEU A 140 34.29 17.38 -9.22
C LEU A 140 34.69 18.45 -10.26
N PRO A 141 34.74 18.09 -11.54
CA PRO A 141 34.98 19.06 -12.60
C PRO A 141 33.83 20.05 -12.71
N ASP A 142 34.14 21.30 -13.04
CA ASP A 142 33.11 22.27 -13.40
C ASP A 142 32.44 21.85 -14.71
N TYR A 143 31.14 22.16 -14.83
CA TYR A 143 30.37 21.80 -16.01
C TYR A 143 30.91 22.50 -17.27
N GLU A 144 31.55 23.68 -17.14
CA GLU A 144 32.18 24.42 -18.24
C GLU A 144 33.45 23.69 -18.75
N ASP A 145 34.10 22.90 -17.91
CA ASP A 145 35.29 22.14 -18.25
C ASP A 145 34.97 20.76 -18.85
N VAL A 146 33.72 20.35 -18.81
CA VAL A 146 33.29 19.03 -19.29
C VAL A 146 32.70 19.13 -20.69
N ASN A 147 33.32 18.44 -21.64
CA ASN A 147 32.75 18.32 -22.99
C ASN A 147 31.62 17.28 -22.99
N LEU A 148 30.35 17.75 -22.86
CA LEU A 148 29.17 16.90 -22.82
C LEU A 148 29.03 16.00 -24.06
N SER A 149 29.60 16.41 -25.22
CA SER A 149 29.55 15.62 -26.45
C SER A 149 30.48 14.40 -26.44
N GLU A 150 31.46 14.34 -25.54
CA GLU A 150 32.35 13.21 -25.35
C GLU A 150 31.82 12.19 -24.32
N ILE A 151 30.78 12.55 -23.57
CA ILE A 151 30.15 11.63 -22.62
C ILE A 151 29.36 10.57 -23.38
N THR A 152 29.91 9.35 -23.40
CA THR A 152 29.20 8.21 -23.97
C THR A 152 28.07 7.78 -22.99
N LEU A 153 26.86 8.18 -23.26
CA LEU A 153 25.72 7.69 -22.51
C LEU A 153 25.46 6.24 -22.90
N GLU A 154 25.46 5.34 -21.92
CA GLU A 154 25.02 3.98 -22.14
C GLU A 154 23.54 3.97 -22.55
N LYS A 155 23.13 2.97 -23.33
CA LYS A 155 21.75 2.82 -23.73
C LYS A 155 20.87 2.69 -22.50
N VAL A 156 20.11 3.71 -22.22
CA VAL A 156 19.24 3.77 -21.05
C VAL A 156 18.23 2.64 -21.12
N LYS A 157 18.17 1.86 -20.04
CA LYS A 157 17.00 0.99 -19.84
C LYS A 157 15.78 1.90 -19.77
N PRO A 158 14.68 1.56 -20.46
CA PRO A 158 13.45 2.32 -20.29
C PRO A 158 13.16 2.44 -18.79
N VAL A 159 12.82 3.66 -18.33
CA VAL A 159 12.48 3.90 -16.92
C VAL A 159 11.28 3.02 -16.61
N ASN A 160 11.54 1.88 -16.01
CA ASN A 160 10.47 1.01 -15.56
C ASN A 160 10.04 1.50 -14.19
N ILE A 161 9.11 2.44 -14.16
CA ILE A 161 8.21 2.54 -13.02
C ILE A 161 7.47 1.22 -13.02
N LYS A 162 7.86 0.35 -12.08
CA LYS A 162 7.24 -0.97 -12.01
C LYS A 162 5.88 -0.81 -11.36
N ASP A 163 4.85 -1.08 -12.12
CA ASP A 163 3.50 -1.18 -11.57
C ASP A 163 3.45 -2.21 -10.45
N THR A 164 2.63 -1.93 -9.46
CA THR A 164 2.42 -2.84 -8.33
C THR A 164 1.15 -3.65 -8.55
N TYR A 165 1.27 -4.96 -8.51
CA TYR A 165 0.14 -5.87 -8.66
C TYR A 165 -0.06 -6.73 -7.41
N SER A 166 -1.31 -6.87 -6.97
CA SER A 166 -1.73 -7.78 -5.92
C SER A 166 -2.71 -8.82 -6.46
N PHE A 167 -2.79 -9.98 -5.79
CA PHE A 167 -3.69 -11.04 -6.24
C PHE A 167 -5.15 -10.58 -6.23
N THR A 168 -5.64 -10.07 -5.12
CA THR A 168 -7.06 -9.73 -4.93
C THR A 168 -7.49 -8.54 -5.78
N SER A 169 -6.74 -7.43 -5.72
CA SER A 169 -7.13 -6.16 -6.34
C SER A 169 -6.88 -6.12 -7.84
N HIS A 170 -5.99 -6.96 -8.38
CA HIS A 170 -5.61 -6.92 -9.78
C HIS A 170 -5.89 -8.23 -10.48
N ILE A 171 -5.28 -9.35 -10.04
CA ILE A 171 -5.36 -10.61 -10.77
C ILE A 171 -6.76 -11.20 -10.73
N ALA A 172 -7.34 -11.37 -9.55
CA ALA A 172 -8.68 -11.91 -9.40
C ALA A 172 -9.73 -11.03 -10.10
N LEU A 173 -9.59 -9.71 -10.03
CA LEU A 173 -10.49 -8.78 -10.71
C LEU A 173 -10.40 -8.95 -12.25
N TYR A 174 -9.17 -9.02 -12.78
CA TYR A 174 -8.94 -9.23 -14.23
C TYR A 174 -9.47 -10.57 -14.72
N GLU A 175 -9.20 -11.66 -13.98
CA GLU A 175 -9.67 -13.01 -14.30
C GLU A 175 -11.21 -13.12 -14.25
N ASN A 176 -11.84 -12.41 -13.32
CA ASN A 176 -13.29 -12.32 -13.25
C ASN A 176 -13.87 -11.64 -14.51
N CYS A 177 -13.31 -10.50 -14.87
CA CYS A 177 -13.67 -9.78 -16.09
C CYS A 177 -12.62 -8.72 -16.43
N ALA A 178 -11.88 -8.92 -17.51
CA ALA A 178 -10.86 -7.96 -17.95
C ALA A 178 -11.44 -6.57 -18.27
N LEU A 179 -12.68 -6.50 -18.75
CA LEU A 179 -13.36 -5.23 -18.97
C LEU A 179 -13.72 -4.52 -17.65
N GLN A 180 -14.10 -5.25 -16.60
CA GLN A 180 -14.33 -4.71 -15.28
C GLN A 180 -13.05 -4.13 -14.70
N TYR A 181 -11.92 -4.84 -14.88
CA TYR A 181 -10.59 -4.34 -14.53
C TYR A 181 -10.29 -3.00 -15.21
N LYS A 182 -10.52 -2.92 -16.54
CA LYS A 182 -10.35 -1.69 -17.29
C LYS A 182 -11.14 -0.52 -16.69
N PHE A 183 -12.40 -0.72 -16.34
CA PHE A 183 -13.20 0.33 -15.74
C PHE A 183 -12.66 0.81 -14.39
N PHE A 184 -12.33 -0.13 -13.51
CA PHE A 184 -11.98 0.21 -12.13
C PHE A 184 -10.52 0.60 -11.93
N LYS A 185 -9.59 0.03 -12.71
CA LYS A 185 -8.15 0.26 -12.53
C LYS A 185 -7.56 1.20 -13.57
N GLU A 186 -7.95 1.07 -14.84
CA GLU A 186 -7.41 1.91 -15.91
C GLU A 186 -8.17 3.24 -16.06
N LEU A 187 -9.49 3.22 -15.89
CA LEU A 187 -10.34 4.39 -16.06
C LEU A 187 -10.75 5.04 -14.73
N GLY A 188 -10.33 4.48 -13.59
CA GLY A 188 -10.52 5.07 -12.28
C GLY A 188 -11.98 5.13 -11.78
N PHE A 189 -12.90 4.34 -12.34
CA PHE A 189 -14.27 4.31 -11.82
C PHE A 189 -14.29 3.71 -10.41
N THR A 190 -14.93 4.40 -9.48
CA THR A 190 -15.09 3.91 -8.11
C THR A 190 -16.15 2.82 -8.04
N GLN A 191 -15.83 1.69 -7.42
CA GLN A 191 -16.81 0.64 -7.14
C GLN A 191 -17.78 1.11 -6.07
N VAL A 192 -19.06 0.77 -6.22
CA VAL A 192 -20.05 0.97 -5.16
C VAL A 192 -19.69 0.02 -4.00
N ARG A 193 -19.31 0.61 -2.87
CA ARG A 193 -19.01 -0.18 -1.68
C ARG A 193 -20.28 -0.70 -1.05
N VAL A 194 -20.34 -1.99 -0.82
CA VAL A 194 -21.49 -2.68 -0.24
C VAL A 194 -21.24 -2.86 1.26
N GLY A 195 -22.29 -2.80 2.08
CA GLY A 195 -22.19 -3.02 3.52
C GLY A 195 -21.50 -4.33 3.93
N ALA A 196 -21.51 -5.34 3.06
CA ALA A 196 -20.76 -6.58 3.28
C ALA A 196 -19.25 -6.38 3.36
N THR A 197 -18.70 -5.45 2.56
CA THR A 197 -17.25 -5.11 2.62
C THR A 197 -16.92 -4.42 3.93
N LEU A 198 -17.74 -3.43 4.36
CA LEU A 198 -17.57 -2.76 5.64
C LEU A 198 -17.65 -3.74 6.82
N PHE A 199 -18.58 -4.71 6.76
CA PHE A 199 -18.69 -5.75 7.77
C PHE A 199 -17.41 -6.58 7.89
N GLY A 200 -16.88 -7.06 6.76
CA GLY A 200 -15.65 -7.84 6.71
C GLY A 200 -14.45 -7.06 7.24
N THR A 201 -14.25 -5.83 6.75
CA THR A 201 -13.16 -4.95 7.19
C THR A 201 -13.22 -4.68 8.69
N LEU A 202 -14.40 -4.41 9.24
CA LEU A 202 -14.58 -4.17 10.68
C LEU A 202 -14.16 -5.37 11.54
N VAL A 203 -14.53 -6.58 11.12
CA VAL A 203 -14.12 -7.82 11.81
C VAL A 203 -12.61 -7.99 11.73
N HIS A 204 -12.00 -7.78 10.56
CA HIS A 204 -10.56 -7.91 10.34
C HIS A 204 -9.76 -6.91 11.18
N GLU A 205 -10.07 -5.60 11.11
CA GLU A 205 -9.35 -4.58 11.87
C GLU A 205 -9.43 -4.81 13.38
N THR A 206 -10.58 -5.25 13.88
CA THR A 206 -10.71 -5.53 15.31
C THR A 206 -9.91 -6.78 15.73
N ILE A 207 -9.84 -7.81 14.88
CA ILE A 207 -8.98 -8.98 15.11
C ILE A 207 -7.49 -8.57 15.04
N GLU A 208 -7.13 -7.66 14.15
CA GLU A 208 -5.78 -7.09 14.08
C GLU A 208 -5.38 -6.41 15.39
N ASP A 209 -6.25 -5.58 15.98
CA ASP A 209 -5.98 -4.93 17.27
C ASP A 209 -5.74 -5.95 18.38
N ILE A 210 -6.49 -7.05 18.39
CA ILE A 210 -6.29 -8.17 19.31
C ILE A 210 -4.91 -8.81 19.12
N HIS A 211 -4.52 -9.09 17.87
CA HIS A 211 -3.20 -9.64 17.57
C HIS A 211 -2.08 -8.69 17.97
N ARG A 212 -2.24 -7.40 17.72
CA ARG A 212 -1.27 -6.39 18.13
C ARG A 212 -1.10 -6.31 19.64
N ALA A 213 -2.18 -6.45 20.41
CA ALA A 213 -2.12 -6.52 21.86
C ALA A 213 -1.39 -7.79 22.31
N ALA A 214 -1.69 -8.96 21.72
CA ALA A 214 -1.00 -10.21 22.02
C ALA A 214 0.51 -10.13 21.70
N MET A 215 0.88 -9.55 20.55
CA MET A 215 2.30 -9.36 20.16
C MET A 215 3.06 -8.42 21.12
N ARG A 216 2.37 -7.52 21.79
CA ARG A 216 2.94 -6.66 22.85
C ARG A 216 2.97 -7.29 24.22
N HIS A 217 2.54 -8.56 24.35
CA HIS A 217 2.37 -9.26 25.62
C HIS A 217 1.38 -8.58 26.58
N GLU A 218 0.31 -8.03 26.00
CA GLU A 218 -0.78 -7.35 26.70
C GLU A 218 -2.07 -8.21 26.70
N GLU A 219 -1.95 -9.54 26.75
CA GLU A 219 -3.08 -10.48 26.65
C GLU A 219 -4.13 -10.23 27.74
N GLN A 220 -3.72 -9.71 28.89
CA GLN A 220 -4.60 -9.32 29.99
C GLN A 220 -5.56 -8.18 29.62
N THR A 221 -5.28 -7.42 28.56
CA THR A 221 -6.16 -6.36 28.06
C THR A 221 -7.21 -6.88 27.08
N ILE A 222 -7.07 -8.12 26.60
CA ILE A 222 -8.00 -8.73 25.64
C ILE A 222 -9.23 -9.24 26.42
N VAL A 223 -10.03 -8.28 26.89
CA VAL A 223 -11.29 -8.52 27.60
C VAL A 223 -12.46 -7.94 26.81
N PRO A 224 -13.71 -8.45 26.99
CA PRO A 224 -14.86 -8.02 26.20
C PRO A 224 -15.05 -6.50 26.17
N GLU A 225 -14.80 -5.81 27.28
CA GLU A 225 -14.94 -4.37 27.41
C GLU A 225 -13.96 -3.63 26.48
N THR A 226 -12.69 -3.98 26.52
CA THR A 226 -11.65 -3.37 25.67
C THR A 226 -11.86 -3.72 24.18
N ILE A 227 -12.22 -4.98 23.91
CA ILE A 227 -12.56 -5.39 22.54
C ILE A 227 -13.73 -4.58 22.01
N ARG A 228 -14.73 -4.27 22.85
CA ARG A 228 -15.85 -3.41 22.46
C ARG A 228 -15.42 -1.99 22.13
N GLU A 229 -14.51 -1.43 22.90
CA GLU A 229 -13.95 -0.09 22.65
C GLU A 229 -13.19 -0.04 21.30
N TRP A 230 -12.34 -1.03 21.02
CA TRP A 230 -11.64 -1.14 19.74
C TRP A 230 -12.63 -1.28 18.58
N PHE A 231 -13.59 -2.19 18.71
CA PHE A 231 -14.60 -2.45 17.71
C PHE A 231 -15.44 -1.19 17.38
N ASP A 232 -15.90 -0.47 18.39
CA ASP A 232 -16.70 0.74 18.21
C ASP A 232 -15.86 1.87 17.59
N THR A 233 -14.57 1.97 17.95
CA THR A 233 -13.62 2.93 17.37
C THR A 233 -13.39 2.63 15.88
N ASN A 234 -13.13 1.36 15.54
CA ASN A 234 -12.96 0.92 14.16
C ASN A 234 -14.22 1.17 13.33
N TYR A 235 -15.38 0.82 13.87
CA TYR A 235 -16.66 1.08 13.19
C TYR A 235 -16.89 2.58 12.93
N MET A 236 -16.62 3.43 13.90
CA MET A 236 -16.76 4.89 13.73
C MET A 236 -15.80 5.43 12.68
N THR A 237 -14.58 4.94 12.65
CA THR A 237 -13.57 5.35 11.67
C THR A 237 -13.94 4.89 10.28
N LEU A 238 -14.19 3.60 10.11
CA LEU A 238 -14.53 3.00 8.83
C LEU A 238 -15.82 3.57 8.23
N SER A 239 -16.88 3.72 9.04
CA SER A 239 -18.15 4.24 8.55
C SER A 239 -18.03 5.68 8.03
N LYS A 240 -17.18 6.51 8.65
CA LYS A 240 -16.91 7.87 8.19
C LYS A 240 -16.05 7.89 6.93
N CYS A 241 -14.99 7.08 6.88
CA CYS A 241 -14.09 7.02 5.73
C CYS A 241 -14.79 6.47 4.49
N GLU A 242 -15.63 5.44 4.67
CA GLU A 242 -16.29 4.74 3.57
C GLU A 242 -17.67 5.30 3.21
N HIS A 243 -18.19 6.26 3.99
CA HIS A 243 -19.54 6.78 3.86
C HIS A 243 -20.60 5.67 3.78
N SER A 244 -20.37 4.57 4.52
CA SER A 244 -21.21 3.38 4.54
C SER A 244 -21.54 3.00 5.98
N TYR A 245 -22.75 2.47 6.21
CA TYR A 245 -23.22 2.16 7.55
C TYR A 245 -23.82 0.77 7.61
N LEU A 246 -23.60 0.10 8.73
CA LEU A 246 -24.21 -1.18 9.06
C LEU A 246 -25.47 -0.96 9.92
N GLY A 247 -26.47 -1.79 9.72
CA GLY A 247 -27.60 -1.87 10.63
C GLY A 247 -27.21 -2.50 11.98
N GLN A 248 -27.92 -2.15 13.05
CA GLN A 248 -27.62 -2.66 14.39
C GLN A 248 -27.48 -4.20 14.46
N PRO A 249 -28.33 -5.01 13.79
CA PRO A 249 -28.17 -6.46 13.78
C PRO A 249 -26.84 -6.93 13.16
N GLN A 250 -26.32 -6.20 12.14
CA GLN A 250 -25.07 -6.51 11.48
C GLN A 250 -23.89 -6.15 12.38
N ILE A 251 -23.94 -5.01 13.07
CA ILE A 251 -22.94 -4.60 14.05
C ILE A 251 -22.79 -5.65 15.16
N GLU A 252 -23.91 -6.08 15.73
CA GLU A 252 -23.89 -7.11 16.78
C GLU A 252 -23.42 -8.48 16.25
N ALA A 253 -23.74 -8.82 15.01
CA ALA A 253 -23.26 -10.04 14.37
C ALA A 253 -21.73 -9.99 14.16
N ALA A 254 -21.18 -8.85 13.70
CA ALA A 254 -19.75 -8.65 13.55
C ALA A 254 -19.02 -8.75 14.89
N TYR A 255 -19.52 -8.08 15.92
CA TYR A 255 -18.94 -8.14 17.27
C TYR A 255 -18.94 -9.57 17.84
N LYS A 256 -20.01 -10.32 17.65
CA LYS A 256 -20.08 -11.75 18.05
C LYS A 256 -19.04 -12.60 17.32
N GLN A 257 -18.75 -12.32 16.05
CA GLN A 257 -17.69 -13.03 15.33
C GLN A 257 -16.31 -12.79 15.97
N VAL A 258 -16.02 -11.55 16.34
CA VAL A 258 -14.77 -11.19 17.01
C VAL A 258 -14.65 -11.89 18.37
N LEU A 259 -15.69 -11.83 19.22
CA LEU A 259 -15.67 -12.51 20.52
C LEU A 259 -15.45 -14.02 20.38
N ARG A 260 -16.12 -14.65 19.43
CA ARG A 260 -15.95 -16.08 19.15
C ARG A 260 -14.55 -16.41 18.67
N TYR A 261 -13.94 -15.52 17.87
CA TYR A 261 -12.56 -15.66 17.46
C TYR A 261 -11.63 -15.67 18.67
N VAL A 262 -11.77 -14.74 19.60
CA VAL A 262 -10.98 -14.67 20.83
C VAL A 262 -11.15 -15.93 21.66
N GLU A 263 -12.38 -16.34 21.92
CA GLU A 263 -12.67 -17.55 22.70
C GLU A 263 -11.99 -18.81 22.14
N ARG A 264 -11.96 -18.93 20.81
CA ARG A 264 -11.37 -20.10 20.12
C ARG A 264 -9.86 -20.07 20.01
N ASN A 265 -9.22 -18.91 20.10
CA ASN A 265 -7.79 -18.76 19.79
C ASN A 265 -6.96 -18.20 20.94
N GLN A 266 -7.53 -17.97 22.12
CA GLN A 266 -6.79 -17.42 23.28
C GLN A 266 -5.57 -18.25 23.72
N SER A 267 -5.52 -19.55 23.43
CA SER A 267 -4.38 -20.41 23.72
C SER A 267 -3.23 -20.26 22.71
N ASP A 268 -3.46 -19.63 21.57
CA ASP A 268 -2.53 -19.58 20.44
C ASP A 268 -1.80 -18.23 20.30
N TRP A 269 -2.04 -17.27 21.22
CA TRP A 269 -1.42 -15.93 21.14
C TRP A 269 0.10 -15.98 21.10
N SER A 270 0.72 -16.87 21.84
CA SER A 270 2.18 -17.02 21.89
C SER A 270 2.80 -17.45 20.56
N ARG A 271 2.01 -17.99 19.64
CA ARG A 271 2.46 -18.42 18.30
C ARG A 271 2.39 -17.32 17.25
N ILE A 272 1.80 -16.17 17.57
CA ILE A 272 1.71 -15.06 16.64
C ILE A 272 3.11 -14.47 16.45
N GLN A 273 3.56 -14.43 15.20
CA GLN A 273 4.82 -13.80 14.84
C GLN A 273 4.62 -12.40 14.24
N ASP A 274 3.59 -12.24 13.44
CA ASP A 274 3.26 -10.96 12.83
C ASP A 274 1.80 -10.93 12.33
N ALA A 275 1.23 -9.73 12.23
CA ALA A 275 -0.15 -9.52 11.80
C ALA A 275 -0.23 -8.37 10.80
N GLU A 276 -1.13 -8.46 9.80
CA GLU A 276 -1.37 -7.45 8.76
C GLU A 276 -0.08 -7.04 8.02
N VAL A 277 0.69 -8.03 7.63
CA VAL A 277 2.03 -7.83 7.06
C VAL A 277 1.95 -7.50 5.58
N GLU A 278 2.37 -6.31 5.21
CA GLU A 278 2.61 -5.99 3.81
C GLU A 278 3.94 -6.58 3.33
N VAL A 279 3.85 -7.40 2.32
CA VAL A 279 4.99 -8.08 1.71
C VAL A 279 5.07 -7.73 0.24
N SER A 280 6.24 -7.30 -0.21
CA SER A 280 6.47 -6.98 -1.62
C SER A 280 7.70 -7.71 -2.16
N LEU A 281 7.61 -8.19 -3.39
CA LEU A 281 8.69 -8.82 -4.13
C LEU A 281 8.88 -8.09 -5.46
N VAL A 282 10.08 -7.58 -5.69
CA VAL A 282 10.43 -6.90 -6.95
C VAL A 282 10.77 -7.95 -7.99
N LYS A 283 9.94 -8.05 -9.02
CA LYS A 283 10.17 -8.87 -10.21
C LYS A 283 10.79 -8.04 -11.35
N PRO A 284 11.26 -8.64 -12.45
CA PRO A 284 11.86 -7.89 -13.56
C PRO A 284 10.97 -6.78 -14.12
N ASP A 285 9.67 -7.03 -14.27
CA ASP A 285 8.73 -6.15 -14.96
C ASP A 285 7.69 -5.48 -14.07
N TYR A 286 7.56 -5.91 -12.81
CA TYR A 286 6.56 -5.39 -11.88
C TYR A 286 6.92 -5.67 -10.42
N ILE A 287 6.15 -5.10 -9.49
CA ILE A 287 6.24 -5.39 -8.06
C ILE A 287 5.02 -6.24 -7.66
N LEU A 288 5.28 -7.43 -7.14
CA LEU A 288 4.26 -8.28 -6.55
C LEU A 288 4.01 -7.83 -5.11
N LEU A 289 2.77 -7.48 -4.79
CA LEU A 289 2.36 -7.04 -3.45
C LEU A 289 1.37 -8.03 -2.85
N GLY A 290 1.53 -8.33 -1.57
CA GLY A 290 0.57 -9.06 -0.77
C GLY A 290 0.43 -8.48 0.62
N LYS A 291 -0.73 -8.63 1.20
CA LYS A 291 -1.00 -8.31 2.60
C LYS A 291 -1.51 -9.58 3.26
N VAL A 292 -0.75 -10.09 4.22
CA VAL A 292 -1.05 -11.34 4.94
C VAL A 292 -1.66 -10.99 6.28
N ASP A 293 -2.86 -11.47 6.56
CA ASP A 293 -3.61 -11.10 7.76
C ASP A 293 -2.91 -11.58 9.03
N LEU A 294 -2.38 -12.82 9.03
CA LEU A 294 -1.69 -13.37 10.20
C LEU A 294 -0.59 -14.35 9.80
N ILE A 295 0.58 -14.18 10.41
CA ILE A 295 1.70 -15.13 10.38
C ILE A 295 1.88 -15.69 11.78
N ARG A 296 1.82 -17.01 11.92
CA ARG A 296 2.05 -17.69 13.18
C ARG A 296 2.98 -18.88 13.02
N GLY A 297 3.61 -19.31 14.08
CA GLY A 297 4.52 -20.47 14.06
C GLY A 297 5.62 -20.39 15.08
N GLU A 298 6.62 -21.27 14.95
CA GLU A 298 7.78 -21.32 15.82
C GLU A 298 9.06 -21.33 14.99
N GLY A 299 10.00 -20.44 15.33
CA GLY A 299 11.29 -20.34 14.63
C GLY A 299 11.14 -19.98 13.15
N ASP A 300 11.79 -20.76 12.29
CA ASP A 300 11.85 -20.51 10.83
C ASP A 300 10.70 -21.16 10.06
N THR A 301 9.82 -21.90 10.75
CA THR A 301 8.65 -22.53 10.13
C THR A 301 7.39 -21.78 10.52
N VAL A 302 6.66 -21.27 9.53
CA VAL A 302 5.47 -20.46 9.75
C VAL A 302 4.23 -21.06 9.08
N GLU A 303 3.09 -20.69 9.58
CA GLU A 303 1.77 -20.88 9.00
C GLU A 303 1.19 -19.52 8.66
N ILE A 304 0.52 -19.39 7.53
CA ILE A 304 -0.19 -18.17 7.15
C ILE A 304 -1.69 -18.38 7.28
N VAL A 305 -2.39 -17.36 7.76
CA VAL A 305 -3.84 -17.37 7.92
C VAL A 305 -4.43 -16.16 7.23
N ASP A 306 -5.49 -16.38 6.48
CA ASP A 306 -6.29 -15.35 5.83
C ASP A 306 -7.73 -15.46 6.36
N PHE A 307 -8.29 -14.35 6.85
CA PHE A 307 -9.60 -14.34 7.47
C PHE A 307 -10.71 -14.12 6.45
N LYS A 308 -11.84 -14.81 6.66
CA LYS A 308 -13.07 -14.65 5.89
C LYS A 308 -14.24 -14.45 6.83
N SER A 309 -14.99 -13.36 6.69
CA SER A 309 -16.11 -13.01 7.56
C SER A 309 -17.39 -13.79 7.27
N GLU A 310 -17.42 -14.58 6.20
CA GLU A 310 -18.50 -15.46 5.82
C GLU A 310 -18.50 -16.81 6.58
N LYS A 311 -19.56 -17.58 6.40
CA LYS A 311 -19.62 -18.96 6.91
C LYS A 311 -18.75 -19.87 6.06
N LYS A 312 -18.15 -20.87 6.71
CA LYS A 312 -17.34 -21.87 6.00
C LYS A 312 -18.21 -22.63 4.99
N PRO A 313 -17.79 -22.67 3.71
CA PRO A 313 -18.50 -23.46 2.71
C PRO A 313 -18.33 -24.97 2.94
N ASP A 314 -19.19 -25.78 2.32
CA ASP A 314 -19.03 -27.23 2.33
C ASP A 314 -17.77 -27.61 1.55
N VAL A 315 -16.76 -28.13 2.26
CA VAL A 315 -15.43 -28.43 1.70
C VAL A 315 -15.43 -29.62 0.74
N LEU A 316 -16.50 -30.39 0.73
CA LEU A 316 -16.64 -31.53 -0.20
C LEU A 316 -16.82 -31.09 -1.65
N ILE A 317 -17.20 -29.82 -1.86
CA ILE A 317 -17.39 -29.23 -3.18
C ILE A 317 -16.28 -28.16 -3.36
N GLU A 318 -15.26 -28.49 -4.15
CA GLU A 318 -14.24 -27.51 -4.51
C GLU A 318 -14.88 -26.44 -5.42
N THR A 319 -15.22 -25.31 -4.84
CA THR A 319 -15.82 -24.18 -5.58
C THR A 319 -14.75 -23.35 -6.27
N ALA A 320 -15.13 -22.65 -7.34
CA ALA A 320 -14.23 -21.67 -8.00
C ALA A 320 -13.70 -20.63 -7.02
N GLU A 321 -14.48 -20.29 -6.00
CA GLU A 321 -14.13 -19.35 -4.93
C GLU A 321 -13.06 -19.93 -3.99
N MET A 322 -13.19 -21.19 -3.58
CA MET A 322 -12.18 -21.89 -2.77
C MET A 322 -10.85 -21.98 -3.49
N ASN A 323 -10.87 -22.27 -4.80
CA ASN A 323 -9.66 -22.27 -5.64
C ASN A 323 -9.00 -20.88 -5.71
N ARG A 324 -9.80 -19.82 -5.80
CA ARG A 324 -9.29 -18.45 -5.80
C ARG A 324 -8.61 -18.11 -4.47
N TYR A 325 -9.23 -18.44 -3.34
CA TYR A 325 -8.63 -18.23 -2.02
C TYR A 325 -7.35 -19.05 -1.82
N ARG A 326 -7.32 -20.29 -2.28
CA ARG A 326 -6.10 -21.11 -2.26
C ARG A 326 -4.97 -20.44 -3.05
N ARG A 327 -5.22 -19.97 -4.27
CA ARG A 327 -4.23 -19.27 -5.10
C ARG A 327 -3.76 -17.97 -4.43
N GLN A 328 -4.63 -17.24 -3.75
CA GLN A 328 -4.24 -16.09 -2.94
C GLN A 328 -3.21 -16.47 -1.87
N LEU A 329 -3.48 -17.53 -1.12
CA LEU A 329 -2.57 -18.04 -0.09
C LEU A 329 -1.24 -18.57 -0.68
N GLU A 330 -1.27 -19.18 -1.86
CA GLU A 330 -0.07 -19.63 -2.58
C GLU A 330 0.83 -18.45 -2.96
N VAL A 331 0.25 -17.33 -3.41
CA VAL A 331 0.99 -16.09 -3.67
C VAL A 331 1.57 -15.52 -2.37
N TYR A 332 0.82 -15.52 -1.29
CA TYR A 332 1.31 -15.06 0.01
C TYR A 332 2.44 -15.95 0.55
N ALA A 333 2.33 -17.25 0.42
CA ALA A 333 3.38 -18.19 0.81
C ALA A 333 4.68 -17.91 0.03
N HIS A 334 4.59 -17.73 -1.30
CA HIS A 334 5.74 -17.35 -2.12
C HIS A 334 6.38 -16.04 -1.65
N LEU A 335 5.58 -15.00 -1.41
CA LEU A 335 6.06 -13.71 -0.94
C LEU A 335 6.80 -13.80 0.40
N ILE A 336 6.24 -14.53 1.37
CA ILE A 336 6.84 -14.69 2.69
C ILE A 336 8.17 -15.45 2.59
N GLU A 337 8.22 -16.53 1.82
CA GLU A 337 9.43 -17.33 1.67
C GLU A 337 10.55 -16.56 0.99
N GLU A 338 10.26 -15.88 -0.12
CA GLU A 338 11.26 -15.10 -0.88
C GLU A 338 11.79 -13.90 -0.06
N LYS A 339 10.91 -13.23 0.70
CA LYS A 339 11.31 -12.03 1.43
C LYS A 339 11.99 -12.33 2.76
N THR A 340 11.51 -13.34 3.49
CA THR A 340 11.94 -13.58 4.88
C THR A 340 12.89 -14.76 5.03
N GLY A 341 12.97 -15.65 4.03
CA GLY A 341 13.68 -16.91 4.11
C GLY A 341 13.00 -17.97 5.02
N LYS A 342 11.90 -17.62 5.67
CA LYS A 342 11.10 -18.54 6.49
C LYS A 342 10.36 -19.53 5.61
N LYS A 343 10.14 -20.76 6.10
CA LYS A 343 9.42 -21.80 5.37
C LYS A 343 7.95 -21.80 5.75
N VAL A 344 7.06 -21.62 4.79
CA VAL A 344 5.63 -21.78 5.01
C VAL A 344 5.28 -23.27 4.97
N SER A 345 4.73 -23.78 6.06
CA SER A 345 4.33 -25.20 6.19
C SER A 345 2.89 -25.44 5.82
N LYS A 346 1.99 -24.55 6.24
CA LYS A 346 0.55 -24.64 6.04
C LYS A 346 -0.05 -23.28 5.71
N MET A 347 -1.14 -23.32 5.00
CA MET A 347 -1.93 -22.15 4.62
C MET A 347 -3.36 -22.36 5.09
N HIS A 348 -3.93 -21.38 5.79
CA HIS A 348 -5.23 -21.50 6.40
C HIS A 348 -6.19 -20.41 5.92
N LEU A 349 -7.41 -20.79 5.62
CA LEU A 349 -8.56 -19.87 5.59
C LEU A 349 -9.30 -20.02 6.91
N TYR A 350 -9.50 -18.92 7.61
CA TYR A 350 -10.24 -18.90 8.87
C TYR A 350 -11.57 -18.18 8.69
N TYR A 351 -12.66 -18.89 8.79
CA TYR A 351 -14.02 -18.38 8.61
C TYR A 351 -14.58 -17.90 9.94
N THR A 352 -14.53 -16.60 10.20
CA THR A 352 -15.03 -16.01 11.47
C THR A 352 -16.55 -16.13 11.60
N GLY A 353 -17.25 -16.20 10.47
CA GLY A 353 -18.69 -16.41 10.41
C GLY A 353 -19.16 -17.83 10.76
N GLU A 354 -18.24 -18.78 10.96
CA GLU A 354 -18.62 -20.15 11.33
C GLU A 354 -19.04 -20.24 12.80
N ASP A 355 -20.33 -20.57 13.02
CA ASP A 355 -20.91 -20.63 14.36
C ASP A 355 -20.58 -21.94 15.09
N ASN A 356 -20.70 -23.07 14.37
CA ASN A 356 -20.68 -24.41 14.95
C ASN A 356 -19.72 -25.29 14.15
N GLY A 357 -18.57 -25.60 14.68
CA GLY A 357 -17.63 -26.49 14.02
C GLY A 357 -16.23 -25.89 13.90
N VAL A 358 -15.40 -26.55 13.11
CA VAL A 358 -14.02 -26.13 12.86
C VAL A 358 -14.03 -24.98 11.85
N PRO A 359 -13.65 -23.75 12.24
CA PRO A 359 -13.72 -22.59 11.36
C PRO A 359 -12.65 -22.58 10.27
N THR A 360 -11.68 -23.48 10.34
CA THR A 360 -10.49 -23.43 9.50
C THR A 360 -10.56 -24.42 8.35
N VAL A 361 -10.15 -23.98 7.16
CA VAL A 361 -9.78 -24.84 6.03
C VAL A 361 -8.28 -24.75 5.86
N THR A 362 -7.60 -25.90 5.85
CA THR A 362 -6.15 -25.97 5.78
C THR A 362 -5.70 -26.55 4.45
N PHE A 363 -4.76 -25.88 3.80
CA PHE A 363 -4.07 -26.35 2.61
C PHE A 363 -2.64 -26.68 2.96
N ASN A 364 -2.19 -27.84 2.54
CA ASN A 364 -0.79 -28.19 2.61
C ASN A 364 -0.02 -27.48 1.50
N LYS A 365 1.17 -27.04 1.81
CA LYS A 365 2.02 -26.42 0.82
C LYS A 365 2.41 -27.43 -0.28
N SER A 366 2.32 -27.00 -1.53
CA SER A 366 2.89 -27.67 -2.70
C SER A 366 3.69 -26.67 -3.51
N THR A 367 4.99 -26.89 -3.63
CA THR A 367 5.88 -26.03 -4.43
C THR A 367 5.42 -25.96 -5.89
N GLU A 368 5.02 -27.11 -6.46
CA GLU A 368 4.52 -27.16 -7.84
C GLU A 368 3.27 -26.31 -8.05
N MET A 369 2.35 -26.30 -7.07
CA MET A 369 1.13 -25.49 -7.15
C MET A 369 1.46 -24.01 -7.01
N ILE A 370 2.37 -23.64 -6.12
CA ILE A 370 2.84 -22.27 -5.96
C ILE A 370 3.48 -21.78 -7.24
N ASP A 371 4.42 -22.54 -7.82
CA ASP A 371 5.10 -22.18 -9.07
C ASP A 371 4.11 -22.02 -10.23
N LYS A 372 3.09 -22.88 -10.28
CA LYS A 372 2.01 -22.76 -11.26
C LYS A 372 1.23 -21.48 -11.07
N THR A 373 0.81 -21.18 -9.84
CA THR A 373 0.03 -19.99 -9.52
C THR A 373 0.82 -18.71 -9.82
N ILE A 374 2.12 -18.69 -9.54
CA ILE A 374 2.98 -17.54 -9.85
C ILE A 374 3.12 -17.36 -11.39
N LYS A 375 3.29 -18.44 -12.16
CA LYS A 375 3.31 -18.35 -13.62
C LYS A 375 1.98 -17.86 -14.20
N GLU A 376 0.86 -18.28 -13.63
CA GLU A 376 -0.47 -17.78 -14.02
C GLU A 376 -0.62 -16.30 -13.67
N PHE A 377 -0.11 -15.88 -12.52
CA PHE A 377 -0.05 -14.47 -12.12
C PHE A 377 0.75 -13.65 -13.13
N ASP A 378 1.98 -14.09 -13.46
CA ASP A 378 2.85 -13.42 -14.43
C ASP A 378 2.15 -13.26 -15.79
N ALA A 379 1.48 -14.30 -16.26
CA ALA A 379 0.74 -14.28 -17.54
C ALA A 379 -0.45 -13.29 -17.54
N VAL A 380 -1.11 -13.10 -16.40
CA VAL A 380 -2.18 -12.10 -16.26
C VAL A 380 -1.60 -10.69 -16.23
N VAL A 381 -0.52 -10.46 -15.50
CA VAL A 381 0.18 -9.16 -15.50
C VAL A 381 0.61 -8.76 -16.90
N GLU A 382 1.20 -9.68 -17.66
CA GLU A 382 1.60 -9.44 -19.06
C GLU A 382 0.41 -8.98 -19.94
N LYS A 383 -0.78 -9.60 -19.77
CA LYS A 383 -1.99 -9.18 -20.48
C LYS A 383 -2.45 -7.80 -20.07
N ILE A 384 -2.40 -7.47 -18.77
CA ILE A 384 -2.75 -6.15 -18.26
C ILE A 384 -1.81 -5.10 -18.85
N GLN A 385 -0.51 -5.33 -18.81
CA GLN A 385 0.49 -4.41 -19.36
C GLN A 385 0.34 -4.19 -20.87
N ARG A 386 -0.09 -5.24 -21.60
CA ARG A 386 -0.43 -5.12 -23.02
C ARG A 386 -1.80 -4.49 -23.28
N LYS A 387 -2.52 -4.05 -22.24
CA LYS A 387 -3.87 -3.48 -22.35
C LYS A 387 -4.89 -4.43 -23.01
N ASP A 388 -4.72 -5.74 -22.86
CA ASP A 388 -5.67 -6.71 -23.36
C ASP A 388 -6.87 -6.84 -22.41
N PHE A 389 -7.92 -6.10 -22.68
CA PHE A 389 -9.17 -6.12 -21.93
C PHE A 389 -10.31 -6.81 -22.70
N SER A 390 -9.98 -7.75 -23.57
CA SER A 390 -10.97 -8.46 -24.37
C SER A 390 -11.77 -9.50 -23.59
N GLY A 391 -11.19 -10.03 -22.48
CA GLY A 391 -11.84 -11.03 -21.63
C GLY A 391 -13.15 -10.56 -21.01
N ARG A 392 -14.13 -11.44 -20.97
CA ARG A 392 -15.46 -11.20 -20.38
C ARG A 392 -15.75 -12.17 -19.26
N ALA A 393 -16.62 -11.77 -18.33
CA ALA A 393 -17.09 -12.64 -17.28
C ALA A 393 -17.74 -13.90 -17.84
N LYS A 394 -17.38 -15.04 -17.27
CA LYS A 394 -18.01 -16.33 -17.58
C LYS A 394 -19.29 -16.55 -16.75
N ASP A 395 -19.36 -15.91 -15.59
CA ASP A 395 -20.49 -15.98 -14.68
C ASP A 395 -21.49 -14.86 -14.94
N LYS A 396 -22.73 -15.25 -15.27
CA LYS A 396 -23.83 -14.30 -15.50
C LYS A 396 -24.21 -13.52 -14.22
N ASN A 397 -24.04 -14.13 -13.04
CA ASN A 397 -24.34 -13.48 -11.76
C ASN A 397 -23.37 -12.31 -11.50
N LEU A 398 -22.10 -12.47 -11.88
CA LEU A 398 -21.11 -11.38 -11.82
C LEU A 398 -21.56 -10.19 -12.67
N CYS A 399 -22.04 -10.44 -13.88
CA CYS A 399 -22.54 -9.40 -14.77
C CYS A 399 -23.82 -8.72 -14.23
N ALA A 400 -24.73 -9.48 -13.66
CA ALA A 400 -25.99 -8.96 -13.10
C ALA A 400 -25.75 -7.99 -11.93
N ASN A 401 -24.71 -8.24 -11.14
CA ASN A 401 -24.34 -7.45 -9.97
C ASN A 401 -23.22 -6.44 -10.23
N CYS A 402 -22.77 -6.31 -11.48
CA CYS A 402 -21.67 -5.39 -11.84
C CYS A 402 -22.18 -3.94 -11.92
N ASP A 403 -21.49 -3.01 -11.26
CA ASP A 403 -21.80 -1.58 -11.30
C ASP A 403 -21.72 -1.03 -12.73
N MET A 404 -20.81 -1.60 -13.54
CA MET A 404 -20.59 -1.19 -14.94
C MET A 404 -21.52 -1.88 -15.94
N ARG A 405 -22.51 -2.64 -15.50
CA ARG A 405 -23.42 -3.41 -16.37
C ARG A 405 -24.12 -2.55 -17.44
N HIS A 406 -24.44 -1.29 -17.14
CA HIS A 406 -25.11 -0.38 -18.07
C HIS A 406 -24.17 0.16 -19.14
N TYR A 407 -22.88 0.29 -18.85
CA TYR A 407 -21.84 0.71 -19.79
C TYR A 407 -21.30 -0.45 -20.62
N CYS A 408 -21.39 -1.67 -20.10
CA CYS A 408 -20.90 -2.87 -20.74
C CYS A 408 -21.81 -3.38 -21.87
N ARG A 409 -23.08 -2.92 -21.95
CA ARG A 409 -24.07 -3.39 -22.91
C ARG A 409 -23.68 -3.03 -24.34
N ARG A 410 -22.94 -3.91 -25.00
CA ARG A 410 -23.13 -4.14 -26.44
C ARG A 410 -24.35 -5.06 -26.58
N LYS A 411 -25.26 -4.69 -27.49
CA LYS A 411 -26.46 -5.49 -27.80
C LYS A 411 -26.05 -6.96 -27.97
N GLY A 412 -26.48 -7.82 -27.08
CA GLY A 412 -26.46 -9.27 -27.28
C GLY A 412 -25.52 -10.12 -26.41
N ASP A 413 -24.66 -9.54 -25.55
CA ASP A 413 -23.59 -10.30 -24.89
C ASP A 413 -23.72 -10.37 -23.34
N CYS A 414 -24.93 -10.38 -22.79
CA CYS A 414 -25.21 -10.79 -21.40
C CYS A 414 -26.49 -11.60 -21.35
#